data_9ea90c79a531a3727d096ac935683e2b
#
_entry.id   9ea90c79a531a3727d096ac935683e2b
#
_cell.length_a   1.000
_cell.length_b   1.000
_cell.length_c   1.000
_cell.angle_alpha   90.00
_cell.angle_beta   90.00
_cell.angle_gamma   90.00
#
_symmetry.space_group_name_H-M   'P 1'
#
loop_
_entity.id
_entity.type
_entity.pdbx_description
1 polymer ?
#
loop_
_entity_poly.entity_id
_entity_poly.type
_entity_poly.pdbx_seq_one_letter_code
_entity_poly.pdbx_strand_id
1 'polypeptide(L)'
;SIINVSSIAAAQPSPHEVPYGAAKAGLHSLTKSFSRAYAPHVRVNCIMPGPFLTDISDAWSDATHESLKHLPLGRGGHPDEVVGAALYFASEASTYTTGAVLKIDGGSIASTS
;
A
#
# COMPACT_ATOMS: atom_id res chain seq x y z
N SER A 1 5.20 -10.91 -13.40
CA SER A 1 4.88 -10.27 -12.11
C SER A 1 3.84 -9.17 -12.31
N ILE A 2 2.77 -9.23 -11.54
CA ILE A 2 1.74 -8.18 -11.49
C ILE A 2 1.82 -7.53 -10.12
N ILE A 3 1.86 -6.20 -10.11
CA ILE A 3 1.92 -5.42 -8.88
C ILE A 3 0.72 -4.48 -8.82
N ASN A 4 -0.17 -4.71 -7.87
CA ASN A 4 -1.29 -3.83 -7.60
C ASN A 4 -0.91 -2.82 -6.53
N VAL A 5 -1.49 -1.63 -6.59
CA VAL A 5 -1.27 -0.58 -5.59
C VAL A 5 -2.59 -0.24 -4.93
N SER A 6 -2.70 -0.54 -3.65
CA SER A 6 -3.88 -0.24 -2.85
C SER A 6 -3.66 1.03 -2.00
N SER A 7 -4.14 1.03 -0.78
CA SER A 7 -3.99 2.11 0.18
C SER A 7 -4.29 1.56 1.58
N ILE A 8 -3.77 2.21 2.60
CA ILE A 8 -4.17 1.91 3.98
C ILE A 8 -5.68 2.09 4.20
N ALA A 9 -6.36 2.88 3.37
CA ALA A 9 -7.82 3.00 3.39
C ALA A 9 -8.53 1.64 3.16
N ALA A 10 -7.85 0.68 2.57
CA ALA A 10 -8.35 -0.68 2.39
C ALA A 10 -8.38 -1.50 3.71
N ALA A 11 -7.57 -1.11 4.68
CA ALA A 11 -7.31 -1.90 5.89
C ALA A 11 -7.77 -1.21 7.17
N GLN A 12 -8.33 -0.01 7.06
CA GLN A 12 -8.86 0.75 8.21
C GLN A 12 -10.14 1.48 7.81
N PRO A 13 -10.99 1.84 8.79
CA PRO A 13 -12.19 2.63 8.49
C PRO A 13 -11.83 3.96 7.84
N SER A 14 -12.53 4.30 6.77
CA SER A 14 -12.33 5.53 6.01
C SER A 14 -13.67 6.19 5.73
N PRO A 15 -14.30 6.82 6.75
CA PRO A 15 -15.69 7.31 6.64
C PRO A 15 -15.87 8.45 5.64
N HIS A 16 -14.80 9.17 5.28
CA HIS A 16 -14.85 10.26 4.32
C HIS A 16 -14.55 9.83 2.89
N GLU A 17 -14.22 8.55 2.67
CA GLU A 17 -13.87 8.03 1.35
C GLU A 17 -14.28 6.56 1.22
N VAL A 18 -15.55 6.28 1.57
CA VAL A 18 -16.09 4.92 1.61
C VAL A 18 -15.91 4.17 0.29
N PRO A 19 -16.28 4.73 -0.89
CA PRO A 19 -16.08 4.03 -2.16
C PRO A 19 -14.60 3.75 -2.46
N TYR A 20 -13.72 4.69 -2.12
CA TYR A 20 -12.28 4.55 -2.32
C TYR A 20 -11.73 3.39 -1.49
N GLY A 21 -12.08 3.37 -0.19
CA GLY A 21 -11.64 2.28 0.70
C GLY A 21 -12.14 0.92 0.23
N ALA A 22 -13.41 0.84 -0.19
CA ALA A 22 -13.99 -0.40 -0.70
C ALA A 22 -13.27 -0.88 -1.98
N ALA A 23 -12.98 0.03 -2.92
CA ALA A 23 -12.27 -0.30 -4.15
C ALA A 23 -10.84 -0.79 -3.86
N LYS A 24 -10.14 -0.13 -2.94
CA LYS A 24 -8.79 -0.52 -2.56
C LYS A 24 -8.77 -1.85 -1.79
N ALA A 25 -9.76 -2.11 -0.94
CA ALA A 25 -9.91 -3.41 -0.27
C ALA A 25 -10.18 -4.53 -1.29
N GLY A 26 -10.93 -4.23 -2.34
CA GLY A 26 -11.14 -5.15 -3.45
C GLY A 26 -9.85 -5.56 -4.13
N LEU A 27 -8.86 -4.67 -4.22
CA LEU A 27 -7.54 -4.99 -4.77
C LEU A 27 -6.81 -6.04 -3.92
N HIS A 28 -6.98 -6.05 -2.61
CA HIS A 28 -6.37 -7.07 -1.74
C HIS A 28 -6.98 -8.45 -2.04
N SER A 29 -8.31 -8.51 -2.12
CA SER A 29 -9.00 -9.76 -2.45
C SER A 29 -8.60 -10.26 -3.85
N LEU A 30 -8.60 -9.36 -4.82
CA LEU A 30 -8.21 -9.65 -6.20
C LEU A 30 -6.77 -10.16 -6.28
N THR A 31 -5.84 -9.54 -5.57
CA THR A 31 -4.44 -9.95 -5.51
C THR A 31 -4.31 -11.40 -5.04
N LYS A 32 -4.99 -11.74 -3.96
CA LYS A 32 -4.96 -13.09 -3.38
C LYS A 32 -5.58 -14.12 -4.32
N SER A 33 -6.71 -13.79 -4.92
CA SER A 33 -7.42 -14.69 -5.83
C SER A 33 -6.62 -14.94 -7.11
N PHE A 34 -6.10 -13.88 -7.73
CA PHE A 34 -5.30 -14.03 -8.95
C PHE A 34 -3.96 -14.70 -8.68
N SER A 35 -3.36 -14.53 -7.50
CA SER A 35 -2.13 -15.23 -7.16
C SER A 35 -2.30 -16.74 -7.22
N ARG A 36 -3.48 -17.23 -6.86
CA ARG A 36 -3.80 -18.66 -6.96
C ARG A 36 -4.21 -19.07 -8.37
N ALA A 37 -5.03 -18.24 -9.02
CA ALA A 37 -5.55 -18.57 -10.35
C ALA A 37 -4.44 -18.66 -11.40
N TYR A 38 -3.40 -17.85 -11.27
CA TYR A 38 -2.34 -17.75 -12.27
C TYR A 38 -1.05 -18.48 -11.88
N ALA A 39 -0.99 -19.07 -10.68
CA ALA A 39 0.16 -19.87 -10.28
C ALA A 39 0.27 -21.12 -11.16
N PRO A 40 1.48 -21.60 -11.44
CA PRO A 40 2.79 -21.07 -11.04
C PRO A 40 3.39 -20.06 -12.02
N HIS A 41 2.67 -19.65 -13.06
CA HIS A 41 3.22 -18.90 -14.19
C HIS A 41 3.31 -17.40 -13.93
N VAL A 42 2.40 -16.84 -13.11
CA VAL A 42 2.35 -15.41 -12.82
C VAL A 42 2.25 -15.21 -11.32
N ARG A 43 3.08 -14.32 -10.80
CA ARG A 43 3.02 -13.86 -9.41
C ARG A 43 2.20 -12.56 -9.35
N VAL A 44 1.35 -12.43 -8.36
CA VAL A 44 0.48 -11.26 -8.16
C VAL A 44 0.62 -10.79 -6.72
N ASN A 45 1.11 -9.59 -6.55
CA ASN A 45 1.34 -8.97 -5.23
C ASN A 45 0.78 -7.56 -5.20
N CYS A 46 0.69 -6.99 -4.01
CA CYS A 46 0.12 -5.67 -3.79
C CYS A 46 1.02 -4.85 -2.87
N ILE A 47 1.19 -3.58 -3.20
CA ILE A 47 1.79 -2.58 -2.30
C ILE A 47 0.65 -1.77 -1.70
N MET A 48 0.65 -1.63 -0.38
CA MET A 48 -0.35 -0.87 0.36
C MET A 48 0.33 0.34 1.02
N PRO A 49 0.39 1.49 0.31
CA PRO A 49 1.04 2.68 0.85
C PRO A 49 0.14 3.41 1.85
N GLY A 50 0.77 4.03 2.84
CA GLY A 50 0.16 5.01 3.71
C GLY A 50 0.33 6.43 3.15
N PRO A 51 0.46 7.44 4.03
CA PRO A 51 0.58 8.83 3.59
C PRO A 51 1.97 9.10 3.02
N PHE A 52 2.02 9.48 1.73
CA PHE A 52 3.24 9.87 1.04
C PHE A 52 3.18 11.34 0.66
N LEU A 53 4.33 12.00 0.76
CA LEU A 53 4.50 13.41 0.38
C LEU A 53 4.68 13.50 -1.12
N THR A 54 3.62 13.90 -1.82
CA THR A 54 3.61 14.09 -3.27
C THR A 54 3.23 15.54 -3.57
N ASP A 55 3.15 15.92 -4.84
CA ASP A 55 2.70 17.26 -5.22
C ASP A 55 1.32 17.59 -4.64
N ILE A 56 0.45 16.59 -4.53
CA ILE A 56 -0.90 16.75 -3.96
C ILE A 56 -0.82 17.10 -2.46
N SER A 57 0.22 16.65 -1.76
CA SER A 57 0.34 16.90 -0.31
C SER A 57 0.49 18.38 0.03
N ASP A 58 0.95 19.20 -0.90
CA ASP A 58 1.04 20.65 -0.69
C ASP A 58 -0.34 21.29 -0.50
N ALA A 59 -1.40 20.66 -1.00
CA ALA A 59 -2.77 21.13 -0.85
C ALA A 59 -3.43 20.67 0.46
N TRP A 60 -2.75 19.82 1.24
CA TRP A 60 -3.28 19.35 2.51
C TRP A 60 -3.29 20.46 3.56
N SER A 61 -4.26 20.42 4.46
CA SER A 61 -4.34 21.38 5.56
C SER A 61 -3.14 21.26 6.51
N ASP A 62 -2.87 22.33 7.26
CA ASP A 62 -1.82 22.31 8.28
C ASP A 62 -2.09 21.24 9.33
N ALA A 63 -3.37 20.99 9.66
CA ALA A 63 -3.74 19.94 10.59
C ALA A 63 -3.37 18.56 10.06
N THR A 64 -3.53 18.31 8.75
CA THR A 64 -3.11 17.07 8.10
C THR A 64 -1.60 16.93 8.15
N HIS A 65 -0.85 17.98 7.78
CA HIS A 65 0.60 17.96 7.88
C HIS A 65 1.09 17.73 9.31
N GLU A 66 0.44 18.37 10.28
CA GLU A 66 0.79 18.19 11.69
C GLU A 66 0.55 16.78 12.17
N SER A 67 -0.53 16.12 11.70
CA SER A 67 -0.86 14.75 12.09
C SER A 67 0.20 13.76 11.64
N LEU A 68 0.93 14.02 10.54
CA LEU A 68 2.00 13.16 10.08
C LEU A 68 3.14 13.04 11.09
N LYS A 69 3.37 14.07 11.89
CA LYS A 69 4.42 14.06 12.92
C LYS A 69 4.13 13.09 14.06
N HIS A 70 2.86 12.69 14.22
CA HIS A 70 2.42 11.75 15.26
C HIS A 70 2.44 10.30 14.78
N LEU A 71 2.78 10.05 13.51
CA LEU A 71 2.99 8.68 13.03
C LEU A 71 4.19 8.05 13.73
N PRO A 72 4.23 6.73 13.87
CA PRO A 72 5.38 6.07 14.52
C PRO A 72 6.73 6.47 13.94
N LEU A 73 6.86 6.61 12.62
CA LEU A 73 8.11 7.09 12.01
C LEU A 73 8.20 8.61 11.95
N GLY A 74 7.19 9.33 12.44
CA GLY A 74 7.24 10.78 12.63
C GLY A 74 7.10 11.63 11.38
N ARG A 75 6.74 11.04 10.25
CA ARG A 75 6.66 11.75 8.97
C ARG A 75 5.82 10.99 7.95
N GLY A 76 5.43 11.67 6.88
CA GLY A 76 4.96 11.01 5.66
C GLY A 76 6.12 10.37 4.90
N GLY A 77 5.82 9.44 4.02
CA GLY A 77 6.83 8.81 3.19
C GLY A 77 7.24 9.68 1.99
N HIS A 78 8.46 9.53 1.53
CA HIS A 78 8.89 10.12 0.26
C HIS A 78 8.53 9.18 -0.89
N PRO A 79 8.13 9.70 -2.08
CA PRO A 79 7.70 8.85 -3.19
C PRO A 79 8.70 7.77 -3.60
N ASP A 80 10.00 8.04 -3.52
CA ASP A 80 11.04 7.08 -3.85
C ASP A 80 11.16 5.93 -2.84
N GLU A 81 10.55 6.07 -1.66
CA GLU A 81 10.58 5.00 -0.65
C GLU A 81 9.67 3.81 -1.00
N VAL A 82 8.88 3.92 -2.05
CA VAL A 82 8.06 2.80 -2.56
C VAL A 82 8.82 2.01 -3.64
N VAL A 83 9.88 2.59 -4.19
CA VAL A 83 10.61 2.01 -5.33
C VAL A 83 11.24 0.67 -4.97
N GLY A 84 11.83 0.54 -3.78
CA GLY A 84 12.45 -0.71 -3.35
C GLY A 84 11.45 -1.87 -3.29
N ALA A 85 10.23 -1.63 -2.83
CA ALA A 85 9.18 -2.63 -2.80
C ALA A 85 8.75 -3.04 -4.23
N ALA A 86 8.59 -2.07 -5.11
CA ALA A 86 8.24 -2.33 -6.51
C ALA A 86 9.33 -3.15 -7.19
N LEU A 87 10.60 -2.81 -6.97
CA LEU A 87 11.74 -3.56 -7.52
C LEU A 87 11.79 -4.98 -6.95
N TYR A 88 11.54 -5.16 -5.66
CA TYR A 88 11.49 -6.49 -5.06
C TYR A 88 10.44 -7.35 -5.76
N PHE A 89 9.22 -6.87 -5.90
CA PHE A 89 8.15 -7.63 -6.54
C PHE A 89 8.38 -7.85 -8.04
N ALA A 90 9.01 -6.91 -8.72
CA ALA A 90 9.24 -6.99 -10.16
C ALA A 90 10.44 -7.86 -10.54
N SER A 91 11.31 -8.16 -9.59
CA SER A 91 12.60 -8.79 -9.86
C SER A 91 12.65 -10.26 -9.46
N GLU A 92 13.76 -10.91 -9.80
CA GLU A 92 14.07 -12.29 -9.39
C GLU A 92 14.20 -12.44 -7.87
N ALA A 93 14.36 -11.35 -7.13
CA ALA A 93 14.45 -11.39 -5.67
C ALA A 93 13.18 -11.91 -5.02
N SER A 94 12.03 -11.84 -5.68
CA SER A 94 10.73 -12.23 -5.14
C SER A 94 10.12 -13.48 -5.78
N THR A 95 10.93 -14.36 -6.35
CA THR A 95 10.41 -15.55 -7.09
C THR A 95 9.58 -16.50 -6.23
N TYR A 96 9.69 -16.44 -4.91
CA TYR A 96 8.88 -17.25 -4.00
C TYR A 96 7.79 -16.42 -3.29
N THR A 97 7.49 -15.22 -3.78
CA THR A 97 6.50 -14.30 -3.19
C THR A 97 5.33 -14.10 -4.15
N THR A 98 4.14 -14.53 -3.75
CA THR A 98 2.90 -14.25 -4.47
C THR A 98 1.73 -14.18 -3.48
N GLY A 99 0.73 -13.38 -3.78
CA GLY A 99 -0.42 -13.17 -2.90
C GLY A 99 -0.13 -12.30 -1.70
N ALA A 100 1.00 -11.60 -1.68
CA ALA A 100 1.38 -10.73 -0.58
C ALA A 100 0.78 -9.33 -0.71
N VAL A 101 0.49 -8.73 0.44
CA VAL A 101 0.15 -7.31 0.57
C VAL A 101 1.18 -6.68 1.48
N LEU A 102 2.02 -5.83 0.94
CA LEU A 102 3.10 -5.19 1.67
C LEU A 102 2.70 -3.77 2.08
N LYS A 103 2.60 -3.56 3.39
CA LYS A 103 2.26 -2.27 3.96
C LYS A 103 3.50 -1.38 4.05
N ILE A 104 3.41 -0.17 3.48
CA ILE A 104 4.48 0.84 3.53
C ILE A 104 3.84 2.14 4.02
N ASP A 105 3.78 2.33 5.33
CA ASP A 105 2.94 3.37 5.93
C ASP A 105 3.57 4.09 7.13
N GLY A 106 4.84 3.87 7.39
CA GLY A 106 5.50 4.47 8.55
C GLY A 106 4.92 4.01 9.88
N GLY A 107 4.19 2.90 9.90
CA GLY A 107 3.54 2.38 11.09
C GLY A 107 2.18 3.02 11.37
N SER A 108 1.58 3.75 10.40
CA SER A 108 0.35 4.52 10.64
C SER A 108 -0.86 3.65 11.01
N ILE A 109 -0.90 2.40 10.57
CA ILE A 109 -1.91 1.46 11.05
C ILE A 109 -1.25 0.26 11.72
N ALA A 110 -1.93 -0.29 12.71
CA ALA A 110 -1.43 -1.48 13.39
C ALA A 110 -1.34 -2.66 12.41
N SER A 111 -0.42 -3.59 12.66
CA SER A 111 -0.32 -4.80 11.88
C SER A 111 -1.62 -5.60 11.99
N THR A 112 -2.12 -6.05 10.85
CA THR A 112 -3.34 -6.86 10.75
C THR A 112 -3.04 -8.28 10.26
N SER A 113 -1.79 -8.62 10.18
CA SER A 113 -1.34 -9.94 9.68
C SER A 113 -1.84 -11.10 10.52
#